data_44dac122232a9cafdae2ed702c5369b7
#
_entry.id   44dac122232a9cafdae2ed702c5369b7
#
_cell.length_a   1.000
_cell.length_b   1.000
_cell.length_c   1.000
_cell.angle_alpha   90.00
_cell.angle_beta   90.00
_cell.angle_gamma   90.00
#
_symmetry.space_group_name_H-M   'P 1'
#
loop_
_entity.id
_entity.type
_entity.pdbx_description
1 polymer ?
#
loop_
_entity_poly.entity_id
_entity_poly.type
_entity_poly.pdbx_seq_one_letter_code
_entity_poly.pdbx_strand_id
1 'polypeptide(L)'
;MNDYVRTLTERLDRAPVIVRLMAALGLLSVVALVDLVTGPDLSLSLAYALCAIAAAWSLSTRAGVLVAAIAAATGFAVDTLSGFDGPRSVLVLNHVLRLASFVLVASLTAAVRGSISHLMVTSRIDLMTGVLNKRGLLEELTRARRMAERYGEPLAVVYFDLDGLKAVNDREGHAAGDALIRRFADRVGRHLRVTDPFGRLGGDEFAAVLERADPHAIDQIVTRILDDPGLPSVSCGVQVFHATYPPPHAMLAGADRRMYEDKRARRFGG
;
A
#
# COMPACT_ATOMS: atom_id res chain seq x y z
N MET A 1 19.24 5.04 -3.40
CA MET A 1 18.44 6.24 -3.03
C MET A 1 16.96 5.90 -2.85
N ASN A 2 16.40 4.90 -3.54
CA ASN A 2 14.99 4.58 -3.48
C ASN A 2 14.50 3.89 -2.19
N ASP A 3 15.30 3.01 -1.58
CA ASP A 3 14.84 2.26 -0.40
C ASP A 3 14.70 3.10 0.87
N TYR A 4 15.58 4.09 1.06
CA TYR A 4 15.52 4.98 2.23
C TYR A 4 14.29 5.91 2.17
N VAL A 5 14.02 6.47 1.00
CA VAL A 5 12.85 7.33 0.77
C VAL A 5 11.54 6.53 0.93
N ARG A 6 11.50 5.30 0.42
CA ARG A 6 10.36 4.39 0.57
C ARG A 6 10.10 4.04 2.03
N THR A 7 11.13 3.67 2.78
CA THR A 7 11.03 3.33 4.21
C THR A 7 10.57 4.53 5.04
N LEU A 8 11.04 5.74 4.70
CA LEU A 8 10.66 6.97 5.40
C LEU A 8 9.18 7.33 5.13
N THR A 9 8.73 7.25 3.88
CA THR A 9 7.33 7.51 3.51
C THR A 9 6.37 6.49 4.14
N GLU A 10 6.72 5.21 4.14
CA GLU A 10 5.92 4.16 4.79
C GLU A 10 5.83 4.34 6.33
N ARG A 11 6.91 4.80 6.97
CA ARG A 11 6.89 5.12 8.41
C ARG A 11 6.05 6.36 8.71
N LEU A 12 6.13 7.39 7.89
CA LEU A 12 5.33 8.61 8.03
C LEU A 12 3.83 8.33 7.80
N ASP A 13 3.48 7.49 6.84
CA ASP A 13 2.08 7.14 6.58
C ASP A 13 1.45 6.30 7.71
N ARG A 14 2.26 5.54 8.46
CA ARG A 14 1.82 4.78 9.65
C ARG A 14 1.73 5.62 10.93
N ALA A 15 2.35 6.81 10.94
CA ALA A 15 2.33 7.65 12.12
C ALA A 15 0.92 8.25 12.36
N PRO A 16 0.48 8.40 13.62
CA PRO A 16 -0.78 9.07 13.94
C PRO A 16 -0.85 10.46 13.31
N VAL A 17 -2.05 10.89 12.91
CA VAL A 17 -2.29 12.20 12.25
C VAL A 17 -1.72 13.35 13.08
N ILE A 18 -1.83 13.26 14.42
CA ILE A 18 -1.30 14.27 15.34
C ILE A 18 0.22 14.41 15.25
N VAL A 19 0.94 13.31 15.11
CA VAL A 19 2.42 13.32 14.98
C VAL A 19 2.83 13.98 13.67
N ARG A 20 2.14 13.68 12.57
CA ARG A 20 2.38 14.28 11.26
C ARG A 20 2.07 15.78 11.25
N LEU A 21 1.00 16.19 11.95
CA LEU A 21 0.64 17.60 12.12
C LEU A 21 1.71 18.34 12.94
N MET A 22 2.14 17.77 14.06
CA MET A 22 3.20 18.33 14.90
C MET A 22 4.52 18.48 14.14
N ALA A 23 4.88 17.49 13.32
CA ALA A 23 6.06 17.55 12.48
C ALA A 23 5.98 18.68 11.43
N ALA A 24 4.82 18.85 10.77
CA ALA A 24 4.61 19.92 9.80
C ALA A 24 4.68 21.32 10.45
N LEU A 25 4.05 21.50 11.62
CA LEU A 25 4.11 22.75 12.37
C LEU A 25 5.51 23.04 12.94
N GLY A 26 6.20 21.99 13.43
CA GLY A 26 7.59 22.12 13.89
C GLY A 26 8.53 22.56 12.78
N LEU A 27 8.41 21.96 11.58
CA LEU A 27 9.20 22.36 10.41
C LEU A 27 8.91 23.83 10.04
N LEU A 28 7.64 24.21 10.02
CA LEU A 28 7.24 25.60 9.73
C LEU A 28 7.82 26.58 10.76
N SER A 29 7.82 26.23 12.04
CA SER A 29 8.39 27.05 13.12
C SER A 29 9.90 27.23 12.98
N VAL A 30 10.63 26.17 12.58
CA VAL A 30 12.07 26.23 12.31
C VAL A 30 12.35 27.16 11.13
N VAL A 31 11.61 27.02 10.03
CA VAL A 31 11.75 27.90 8.86
C VAL A 31 11.48 29.36 9.23
N ALA A 32 10.43 29.61 10.01
CA ALA A 32 10.09 30.98 10.47
C ALA A 32 11.17 31.59 11.37
N LEU A 33 11.77 30.77 12.25
CA LEU A 33 12.87 31.25 13.11
C LEU A 33 14.10 31.58 12.29
N VAL A 34 14.47 30.74 11.33
CA VAL A 34 15.60 31.01 10.43
C VAL A 34 15.35 32.29 9.60
N ASP A 35 14.15 32.46 9.06
CA ASP A 35 13.73 33.62 8.28
C ASP A 35 13.84 34.93 9.11
N LEU A 36 13.40 34.84 10.38
CA LEU A 36 13.52 36.01 11.30
C LEU A 36 14.97 36.38 11.62
N VAL A 37 15.87 35.39 11.73
CA VAL A 37 17.31 35.60 12.03
C VAL A 37 18.08 36.10 10.81
N THR A 38 17.75 35.57 9.61
CA THR A 38 18.44 35.96 8.36
C THR A 38 17.92 37.27 7.79
N GLY A 39 16.72 37.67 8.16
CA GLY A 39 16.10 38.92 7.68
C GLY A 39 15.82 38.92 6.17
N PRO A 40 15.64 40.13 5.54
CA PRO A 40 15.18 40.24 4.17
C PRO A 40 16.21 39.85 3.12
N ASP A 41 17.48 39.64 3.50
CA ASP A 41 18.58 39.35 2.58
C ASP A 41 18.49 37.95 1.97
N LEU A 42 17.81 37.00 2.66
CA LEU A 42 17.64 35.63 2.22
C LEU A 42 16.15 35.25 2.07
N SER A 43 15.72 35.00 0.85
CA SER A 43 14.35 34.57 0.61
C SER A 43 14.14 33.07 0.93
N LEU A 44 13.43 32.77 2.01
CA LEU A 44 13.05 31.37 2.40
C LEU A 44 11.71 30.89 1.80
N SER A 45 11.22 31.55 0.74
CA SER A 45 9.95 31.18 0.08
C SER A 45 9.88 29.72 -0.33
N LEU A 46 11.00 29.15 -0.81
CA LEU A 46 11.07 27.72 -1.17
C LEU A 46 10.91 26.82 0.06
N ALA A 47 11.52 27.17 1.19
CA ALA A 47 11.39 26.40 2.42
C ALA A 47 9.94 26.41 2.95
N TYR A 48 9.27 27.53 2.89
CA TYR A 48 7.85 27.64 3.22
C TYR A 48 6.96 26.80 2.28
N ALA A 49 7.26 26.81 0.96
CA ALA A 49 6.55 25.96 -0.01
C ALA A 49 6.72 24.48 0.32
N LEU A 50 7.92 24.04 0.71
CA LEU A 50 8.17 22.64 1.12
C LEU A 50 7.35 22.23 2.36
N CYS A 51 7.12 23.14 3.31
CA CYS A 51 6.22 22.88 4.44
C CYS A 51 4.78 22.61 3.96
N ALA A 52 4.27 23.41 3.03
CA ALA A 52 2.93 23.22 2.47
C ALA A 52 2.82 21.93 1.65
N ILE A 53 3.84 21.58 0.87
CA ILE A 53 3.96 20.31 0.14
C ILE A 53 3.92 19.13 1.11
N ALA A 54 4.75 19.15 2.15
CA ALA A 54 4.82 18.09 3.15
C ALA A 54 3.49 17.87 3.86
N ALA A 55 2.79 18.95 4.22
CA ALA A 55 1.46 18.88 4.83
C ALA A 55 0.39 18.35 3.85
N ALA A 56 0.40 18.80 2.59
CA ALA A 56 -0.52 18.32 1.56
C ALA A 56 -0.31 16.82 1.27
N TRP A 57 0.95 16.39 1.22
CA TRP A 57 1.30 14.98 0.98
C TRP A 57 0.95 14.09 2.17
N SER A 58 1.32 14.48 3.39
CA SER A 58 1.23 13.61 4.57
C SER A 58 -0.12 13.62 5.26
N LEU A 59 -0.90 14.70 5.15
CA LEU A 59 -2.16 14.89 5.87
C LEU A 59 -3.36 14.94 4.90
N SER A 60 -3.57 16.08 4.27
CA SER A 60 -4.68 16.29 3.33
C SER A 60 -4.48 17.59 2.54
N THR A 61 -5.24 17.75 1.46
CA THR A 61 -5.30 19.01 0.69
C THR A 61 -5.63 20.20 1.58
N ARG A 62 -6.61 20.05 2.48
CA ARG A 62 -7.03 21.12 3.40
C ARG A 62 -5.91 21.52 4.36
N ALA A 63 -5.16 20.55 4.88
CA ALA A 63 -4.02 20.80 5.75
C ALA A 63 -2.90 21.51 4.98
N GLY A 64 -2.60 21.09 3.76
CA GLY A 64 -1.62 21.75 2.89
C GLY A 64 -1.96 23.22 2.60
N VAL A 65 -3.21 23.49 2.27
CA VAL A 65 -3.71 24.86 2.05
C VAL A 65 -3.65 25.71 3.35
N LEU A 66 -4.00 25.13 4.49
CA LEU A 66 -3.91 25.81 5.78
C LEU A 66 -2.45 26.17 6.12
N VAL A 67 -1.53 25.21 5.96
CA VAL A 67 -0.09 25.44 6.18
C VAL A 67 0.45 26.48 5.18
N ALA A 68 0.00 26.47 3.94
CA ALA A 68 0.34 27.49 2.94
C ALA A 68 -0.09 28.89 3.37
N ALA A 69 -1.31 29.03 3.92
CA ALA A 69 -1.81 30.31 4.42
C ALA A 69 -1.02 30.79 5.64
N ILE A 70 -0.74 29.90 6.60
CA ILE A 70 0.08 30.22 7.78
C ILE A 70 1.50 30.61 7.34
N ALA A 71 2.13 29.88 6.41
CA ALA A 71 3.46 30.15 5.88
C ALA A 71 3.52 31.56 5.22
N ALA A 72 2.54 31.88 4.40
CA ALA A 72 2.47 33.20 3.77
C ALA A 72 2.26 34.32 4.80
N ALA A 73 1.41 34.13 5.81
CA ALA A 73 1.17 35.09 6.89
C ALA A 73 2.44 35.28 7.76
N THR A 74 3.15 34.18 8.05
CA THR A 74 4.42 34.23 8.81
C THR A 74 5.49 35.01 8.05
N GLY A 75 5.69 34.71 6.76
CA GLY A 75 6.64 35.45 5.92
C GLY A 75 6.28 36.95 5.83
N PHE A 76 4.97 37.29 5.73
CA PHE A 76 4.52 38.68 5.77
C PHE A 76 4.88 39.39 7.08
N ALA A 77 4.66 38.70 8.20
CA ALA A 77 5.01 39.26 9.52
C ALA A 77 6.53 39.43 9.67
N VAL A 78 7.33 38.47 9.23
CA VAL A 78 8.80 38.56 9.26
C VAL A 78 9.29 39.71 8.42
N ASP A 79 8.88 39.86 7.16
CA ASP A 79 9.30 40.96 6.28
C ASP A 79 8.90 42.33 6.85
N THR A 80 7.72 42.41 7.52
CA THR A 80 7.26 43.65 8.16
C THR A 80 8.08 44.01 9.41
N LEU A 81 8.43 43.01 10.23
CA LEU A 81 9.23 43.18 11.45
C LEU A 81 10.71 43.49 11.15
N SER A 82 11.23 42.90 10.09
CA SER A 82 12.63 43.12 9.65
C SER A 82 12.89 44.44 8.91
N GLY A 83 11.86 45.32 8.77
CA GLY A 83 12.02 46.67 8.23
C GLY A 83 12.14 46.70 6.70
N PHE A 84 11.15 46.14 5.99
CA PHE A 84 11.09 46.23 4.53
C PHE A 84 11.09 47.70 4.03
N ASP A 85 12.12 48.11 3.31
CA ASP A 85 12.32 49.49 2.85
C ASP A 85 11.58 49.87 1.55
N GLY A 86 10.80 48.95 0.98
CA GLY A 86 10.07 49.14 -0.27
C GLY A 86 8.66 49.69 -0.11
N PRO A 87 7.98 49.99 -1.24
CA PRO A 87 6.57 50.40 -1.22
C PRO A 87 5.68 49.30 -0.65
N ARG A 88 4.72 49.65 0.21
CA ARG A 88 3.77 48.70 0.84
C ARG A 88 2.98 47.90 -0.20
N SER A 89 2.68 48.48 -1.37
CA SER A 89 2.00 47.80 -2.46
C SER A 89 2.83 46.63 -3.01
N VAL A 90 4.15 46.75 -3.08
CA VAL A 90 5.08 45.68 -3.53
C VAL A 90 5.13 44.57 -2.48
N LEU A 91 5.20 44.93 -1.18
CA LEU A 91 5.17 43.96 -0.10
C LEU A 91 3.89 43.10 -0.16
N VAL A 92 2.74 43.77 -0.25
CA VAL A 92 1.43 43.07 -0.33
C VAL A 92 1.35 42.17 -1.58
N LEU A 93 1.76 42.71 -2.76
CA LEU A 93 1.72 41.95 -4.00
C LEU A 93 2.59 40.69 -3.93
N ASN A 94 3.81 40.81 -3.38
CA ASN A 94 4.73 39.67 -3.23
C ASN A 94 4.11 38.57 -2.35
N HIS A 95 3.43 38.93 -1.25
CA HIS A 95 2.82 37.95 -0.37
C HIS A 95 1.55 37.34 -0.94
N VAL A 96 0.77 38.08 -1.72
CA VAL A 96 -0.36 37.51 -2.48
C VAL A 96 0.15 36.50 -3.49
N LEU A 97 1.23 36.81 -4.21
CA LEU A 97 1.84 35.85 -5.17
C LEU A 97 2.45 34.63 -4.46
N ARG A 98 3.10 34.82 -3.29
CA ARG A 98 3.61 33.71 -2.46
C ARG A 98 2.46 32.81 -2.02
N LEU A 99 1.38 33.36 -1.48
CA LEU A 99 0.21 32.59 -1.05
C LEU A 99 -0.38 31.81 -2.23
N ALA A 100 -0.59 32.47 -3.37
CA ALA A 100 -1.12 31.82 -4.57
C ALA A 100 -0.21 30.66 -5.03
N SER A 101 1.10 30.86 -5.02
CA SER A 101 2.08 29.84 -5.39
C SER A 101 2.06 28.66 -4.41
N PHE A 102 2.02 28.91 -3.10
CA PHE A 102 1.98 27.84 -2.09
C PHE A 102 0.69 27.04 -2.16
N VAL A 103 -0.46 27.70 -2.34
CA VAL A 103 -1.76 27.04 -2.52
C VAL A 103 -1.77 26.21 -3.81
N LEU A 104 -1.22 26.74 -4.91
CA LEU A 104 -1.13 26.03 -6.18
C LEU A 104 -0.31 24.74 -6.03
N VAL A 105 0.89 24.85 -5.45
CA VAL A 105 1.79 23.68 -5.27
C VAL A 105 1.18 22.66 -4.31
N ALA A 106 0.57 23.08 -3.20
CA ALA A 106 -0.12 22.19 -2.29
C ALA A 106 -1.28 21.45 -2.99
N SER A 107 -2.05 22.16 -3.81
CA SER A 107 -3.18 21.59 -4.56
C SER A 107 -2.72 20.60 -5.64
N LEU A 108 -1.66 20.92 -6.38
CA LEU A 108 -1.06 20.00 -7.37
C LEU A 108 -0.49 18.76 -6.69
N THR A 109 0.19 18.91 -5.56
CA THR A 109 0.72 17.79 -4.78
C THR A 109 -0.40 16.83 -4.35
N ALA A 110 -1.50 17.39 -3.85
CA ALA A 110 -2.67 16.61 -3.45
C ALA A 110 -3.36 15.91 -4.65
N ALA A 111 -3.45 16.58 -5.80
CA ALA A 111 -4.00 16.00 -7.04
C ALA A 111 -3.15 14.83 -7.53
N VAL A 112 -1.81 15.00 -7.56
CA VAL A 112 -0.88 13.92 -7.95
C VAL A 112 -1.00 12.73 -6.99
N ARG A 113 -1.02 12.96 -5.67
CA ARG A 113 -1.23 11.90 -4.70
C ARG A 113 -2.56 11.18 -4.90
N GLY A 114 -3.64 11.91 -5.13
CA GLY A 114 -4.95 11.35 -5.44
C GLY A 114 -4.93 10.48 -6.70
N SER A 115 -4.28 10.93 -7.75
CA SER A 115 -4.13 10.17 -9.01
C SER A 115 -3.32 8.88 -8.81
N ILE A 116 -2.20 8.95 -8.08
CA ILE A 116 -1.39 7.77 -7.74
C ILE A 116 -2.21 6.78 -6.90
N SER A 117 -2.92 7.26 -5.88
CA SER A 117 -3.79 6.42 -5.04
C SER A 117 -4.89 5.76 -5.86
N HIS A 118 -5.50 6.49 -6.79
CA HIS A 118 -6.53 5.95 -7.68
C HIS A 118 -5.97 4.86 -8.62
N LEU A 119 -4.78 5.07 -9.19
CA LEU A 119 -4.10 4.06 -10.01
C LEU A 119 -3.78 2.80 -9.21
N MET A 120 -3.31 2.94 -7.96
CA MET A 120 -3.06 1.79 -7.08
C MET A 120 -4.35 1.05 -6.72
N VAL A 121 -5.44 1.76 -6.45
CA VAL A 121 -6.76 1.17 -6.16
C VAL A 121 -7.34 0.45 -7.37
N THR A 122 -7.07 0.91 -8.60
CA THR A 122 -7.55 0.24 -9.82
C THR A 122 -6.65 -0.90 -10.27
N SER A 123 -5.42 -1.00 -9.76
CA SER A 123 -4.52 -2.14 -10.05
C SER A 123 -5.12 -3.44 -9.55
N ARG A 124 -5.03 -4.49 -10.38
CA ARG A 124 -5.44 -5.87 -10.05
C ARG A 124 -4.25 -6.75 -9.66
N ILE A 125 -3.04 -6.22 -9.75
CA ILE A 125 -1.79 -6.96 -9.59
C ILE A 125 -1.10 -6.53 -8.29
N ASP A 126 -0.53 -7.49 -7.57
CA ASP A 126 0.39 -7.26 -6.46
C ASP A 126 1.78 -6.88 -7.00
N LEU A 127 2.24 -5.68 -6.68
CA LEU A 127 3.50 -5.13 -7.22
C LEU A 127 4.75 -5.89 -6.77
N MET A 128 4.68 -6.62 -5.66
CA MET A 128 5.81 -7.38 -5.14
C MET A 128 5.99 -8.71 -5.88
N THR A 129 4.87 -9.40 -6.16
CA THR A 129 4.87 -10.78 -6.63
C THR A 129 4.46 -10.93 -8.10
N GLY A 130 3.84 -9.91 -8.68
CA GLY A 130 3.34 -9.95 -10.06
C GLY A 130 2.06 -10.79 -10.26
N VAL A 131 1.56 -11.46 -9.22
CA VAL A 131 0.28 -12.17 -9.27
C VAL A 131 -0.90 -11.22 -8.99
N LEU A 132 -2.14 -11.71 -9.06
CA LEU A 132 -3.30 -10.90 -8.69
C LEU A 132 -3.21 -10.42 -7.24
N ASN A 133 -3.63 -9.20 -6.98
CA ASN A 133 -3.85 -8.75 -5.61
C ASN A 133 -5.23 -9.24 -5.11
N LYS A 134 -5.54 -9.01 -3.84
CA LYS A 134 -6.81 -9.42 -3.22
C LYS A 134 -8.03 -8.99 -4.04
N ARG A 135 -8.04 -7.78 -4.58
CA ARG A 135 -9.12 -7.27 -5.41
C ARG A 135 -9.21 -8.03 -6.73
N GLY A 136 -8.10 -8.15 -7.45
CA GLY A 136 -8.05 -8.88 -8.71
C GLY A 136 -8.49 -10.33 -8.56
N LEU A 137 -8.05 -11.01 -7.49
CA LEU A 137 -8.47 -12.37 -7.19
C LEU A 137 -9.97 -12.48 -6.87
N LEU A 138 -10.54 -11.56 -6.10
CA LEU A 138 -11.98 -11.54 -5.80
C LEU A 138 -12.84 -11.29 -7.05
N GLU A 139 -12.38 -10.45 -7.97
CA GLU A 139 -13.04 -10.22 -9.25
C GLU A 139 -13.05 -11.50 -10.11
N GLU A 140 -11.91 -12.20 -10.22
CA GLU A 140 -11.81 -13.47 -10.94
C GLU A 140 -12.62 -14.59 -10.26
N LEU A 141 -12.55 -14.71 -8.94
CA LEU A 141 -13.37 -15.66 -8.20
C LEU A 141 -14.86 -15.40 -8.38
N THR A 142 -15.27 -14.13 -8.46
CA THR A 142 -16.66 -13.75 -8.75
C THR A 142 -17.07 -14.20 -10.15
N ARG A 143 -16.17 -14.04 -11.14
CA ARG A 143 -16.38 -14.51 -12.51
C ARG A 143 -16.49 -16.05 -12.55
N ALA A 144 -15.50 -16.72 -11.98
CA ALA A 144 -15.42 -18.19 -11.92
C ALA A 144 -16.67 -18.80 -11.24
N ARG A 145 -17.10 -18.21 -10.11
CA ARG A 145 -18.32 -18.63 -9.41
C ARG A 145 -19.56 -18.56 -10.29
N ARG A 146 -19.76 -17.43 -11.01
CA ARG A 146 -20.92 -17.27 -11.91
C ARG A 146 -20.92 -18.31 -13.03
N MET A 147 -19.75 -18.64 -13.57
CA MET A 147 -19.59 -19.63 -14.62
C MET A 147 -19.87 -21.04 -14.08
N ALA A 148 -19.29 -21.39 -12.93
CA ALA A 148 -19.52 -22.65 -12.27
C ALA A 148 -21.00 -22.88 -11.91
N GLU A 149 -21.66 -21.86 -11.35
CA GLU A 149 -23.10 -21.89 -11.03
C GLU A 149 -23.98 -22.06 -12.28
N ARG A 150 -23.62 -21.37 -13.40
CA ARG A 150 -24.37 -21.46 -14.66
C ARG A 150 -24.28 -22.83 -15.33
N TYR A 151 -23.10 -23.45 -15.28
CA TYR A 151 -22.84 -24.70 -16.00
C TYR A 151 -22.85 -25.94 -15.10
N GLY A 152 -23.03 -25.79 -13.78
CA GLY A 152 -22.97 -26.87 -12.82
C GLY A 152 -21.58 -27.48 -12.68
N GLU A 153 -20.51 -26.71 -12.96
CA GLU A 153 -19.14 -27.18 -12.99
C GLU A 153 -18.47 -27.06 -11.61
N PRO A 154 -17.56 -27.99 -11.25
CA PRO A 154 -16.82 -27.88 -10.00
C PRO A 154 -15.91 -26.66 -9.99
N LEU A 155 -15.84 -26.02 -8.83
CA LEU A 155 -14.98 -24.89 -8.54
C LEU A 155 -14.26 -25.13 -7.22
N ALA A 156 -12.93 -24.98 -7.17
CA ALA A 156 -12.19 -25.09 -5.94
C ALA A 156 -11.43 -23.80 -5.63
N VAL A 157 -11.31 -23.52 -4.34
CA VAL A 157 -10.43 -22.47 -3.81
C VAL A 157 -9.37 -23.14 -2.96
N VAL A 158 -8.12 -22.83 -3.25
CA VAL A 158 -6.94 -23.28 -2.49
C VAL A 158 -6.36 -22.07 -1.78
N TYR A 159 -6.28 -22.13 -0.47
CA TYR A 159 -5.70 -21.08 0.37
C TYR A 159 -4.34 -21.51 0.88
N PHE A 160 -3.36 -20.60 0.86
CA PHE A 160 -1.99 -20.86 1.28
C PHE A 160 -1.54 -19.79 2.28
N ASP A 161 -0.76 -20.22 3.27
CA ASP A 161 -0.10 -19.37 4.27
C ASP A 161 1.36 -19.81 4.40
N LEU A 162 2.30 -18.89 4.15
CA LEU A 162 3.74 -19.19 4.27
C LEU A 162 4.12 -19.34 5.74
N ASP A 163 4.64 -20.51 6.09
CA ASP A 163 5.07 -20.76 7.46
C ASP A 163 6.39 -20.07 7.78
N GLY A 164 6.47 -19.47 8.97
CA GLY A 164 7.73 -18.95 9.51
C GLY A 164 8.24 -17.65 8.89
N LEU A 165 7.47 -16.95 8.06
CA LEU A 165 7.89 -15.68 7.45
C LEU A 165 8.40 -14.67 8.50
N LYS A 166 7.73 -14.59 9.66
CA LYS A 166 8.19 -13.71 10.76
C LYS A 166 9.58 -14.08 11.25
N ALA A 167 9.86 -15.36 11.43
CA ALA A 167 11.18 -15.82 11.89
C ALA A 167 12.29 -15.50 10.87
N VAL A 168 12.00 -15.60 9.57
CA VAL A 168 12.91 -15.18 8.50
C VAL A 168 13.15 -13.68 8.55
N ASN A 169 12.11 -12.87 8.71
CA ASN A 169 12.23 -11.42 8.83
C ASN A 169 13.05 -11.01 10.04
N ASP A 170 12.83 -11.66 11.20
CA ASP A 170 13.52 -11.36 12.46
C ASP A 170 15.01 -11.75 12.40
N ARG A 171 15.36 -12.83 11.68
CA ARG A 171 16.73 -13.36 11.59
C ARG A 171 17.54 -12.74 10.44
N GLU A 172 16.94 -12.55 9.28
CA GLU A 172 17.61 -12.21 8.02
C GLU A 172 17.17 -10.85 7.44
N GLY A 173 16.19 -10.20 8.09
CA GLY A 173 15.65 -8.92 7.68
C GLY A 173 14.53 -9.02 6.66
N HIS A 174 13.78 -7.92 6.47
CA HIS A 174 12.59 -7.86 5.61
C HIS A 174 12.90 -8.17 4.13
N ALA A 175 14.12 -7.87 3.65
CA ALA A 175 14.49 -8.17 2.27
C ALA A 175 14.52 -9.69 1.99
N ALA A 176 14.91 -10.50 2.97
CA ALA A 176 14.89 -11.97 2.87
C ALA A 176 13.45 -12.50 2.88
N GLY A 177 12.57 -11.96 3.72
CA GLY A 177 11.15 -12.30 3.70
C GLY A 177 10.47 -11.93 2.40
N ASP A 178 10.76 -10.75 1.85
CA ASP A 178 10.26 -10.34 0.53
C ASP A 178 10.73 -11.29 -0.60
N ALA A 179 11.98 -11.77 -0.53
CA ALA A 179 12.50 -12.75 -1.48
C ALA A 179 11.78 -14.10 -1.33
N LEU A 180 11.45 -14.52 -0.10
CA LEU A 180 10.70 -15.74 0.17
C LEU A 180 9.29 -15.67 -0.42
N ILE A 181 8.59 -14.54 -0.23
CA ILE A 181 7.26 -14.29 -0.77
C ILE A 181 7.27 -14.34 -2.32
N ARG A 182 8.24 -13.69 -2.97
CA ARG A 182 8.38 -13.74 -4.44
C ARG A 182 8.65 -15.15 -4.94
N ARG A 183 9.55 -15.89 -4.27
CA ARG A 183 9.85 -17.29 -4.61
C ARG A 183 8.61 -18.16 -4.52
N PHE A 184 7.82 -18.00 -3.47
CA PHE A 184 6.56 -18.73 -3.31
C PHE A 184 5.61 -18.46 -4.48
N ALA A 185 5.38 -17.18 -4.80
CA ALA A 185 4.48 -16.80 -5.88
C ALA A 185 4.93 -17.37 -7.25
N ASP A 186 6.22 -17.29 -7.56
CA ASP A 186 6.79 -17.84 -8.79
C ASP A 186 6.66 -19.37 -8.86
N ARG A 187 6.96 -20.07 -7.75
CA ARG A 187 6.89 -21.54 -7.71
C ARG A 187 5.46 -22.05 -7.86
N VAL A 188 4.51 -21.52 -7.08
CA VAL A 188 3.11 -21.92 -7.20
C VAL A 188 2.56 -21.60 -8.58
N GLY A 189 2.87 -20.42 -9.12
CA GLY A 189 2.41 -20.02 -10.46
C GLY A 189 2.82 -20.98 -11.57
N ARG A 190 3.96 -21.67 -11.46
CA ARG A 190 4.42 -22.69 -12.45
C ARG A 190 3.61 -23.98 -12.43
N HIS A 191 2.95 -24.29 -11.33
CA HIS A 191 2.13 -25.48 -11.18
C HIS A 191 0.66 -25.26 -11.57
N LEU A 192 0.24 -24.00 -11.69
CA LEU A 192 -1.12 -23.61 -12.05
C LEU A 192 -1.22 -23.41 -13.58
N ARG A 193 -2.41 -23.57 -14.11
CA ARG A 193 -2.72 -23.24 -15.51
C ARG A 193 -2.79 -21.72 -15.64
N VAL A 194 -2.54 -21.20 -16.84
CA VAL A 194 -2.71 -19.76 -17.15
C VAL A 194 -4.16 -19.29 -16.88
N THR A 195 -5.11 -20.21 -16.95
CA THR A 195 -6.54 -19.96 -16.67
C THR A 195 -6.91 -20.03 -15.20
N ASP A 196 -6.02 -20.53 -14.33
CA ASP A 196 -6.27 -20.65 -12.90
C ASP A 196 -5.87 -19.35 -12.21
N PRO A 197 -6.82 -18.50 -11.76
CA PRO A 197 -6.49 -17.26 -11.07
C PRO A 197 -5.69 -17.55 -9.80
N PHE A 198 -4.56 -16.86 -9.65
CA PHE A 198 -3.71 -16.94 -8.47
C PHE A 198 -3.38 -15.54 -7.97
N GLY A 199 -3.49 -15.32 -6.66
CA GLY A 199 -3.31 -13.99 -6.10
C GLY A 199 -2.87 -14.00 -4.65
N ARG A 200 -2.31 -12.84 -4.25
CA ARG A 200 -1.89 -12.54 -2.88
C ARG A 200 -2.99 -11.77 -2.17
N LEU A 201 -3.41 -12.27 -1.01
CA LEU A 201 -4.47 -11.68 -0.20
C LEU A 201 -3.93 -10.62 0.78
N GLY A 202 -2.68 -10.78 1.20
CA GLY A 202 -1.95 -9.87 2.09
C GLY A 202 -0.86 -10.61 2.86
N GLY A 203 0.18 -9.92 3.31
CA GLY A 203 1.26 -10.52 4.09
C GLY A 203 1.85 -11.76 3.43
N ASP A 204 1.67 -12.90 4.07
CA ASP A 204 2.09 -14.26 3.70
C ASP A 204 0.95 -15.14 3.11
N GLU A 205 -0.24 -14.57 2.90
CA GLU A 205 -1.44 -15.27 2.47
C GLU A 205 -1.66 -15.17 0.96
N PHE A 206 -1.95 -16.32 0.33
CA PHE A 206 -2.26 -16.43 -1.09
C PHE A 206 -3.48 -17.33 -1.32
N ALA A 207 -4.11 -17.19 -2.48
CA ALA A 207 -5.12 -18.16 -2.89
C ALA A 207 -5.11 -18.39 -4.41
N ALA A 208 -5.49 -19.63 -4.80
CA ALA A 208 -5.73 -20.00 -6.18
C ALA A 208 -7.17 -20.44 -6.37
N VAL A 209 -7.69 -20.21 -7.58
CA VAL A 209 -9.03 -20.63 -8.01
C VAL A 209 -8.87 -21.66 -9.11
N LEU A 210 -9.33 -22.88 -8.88
CA LEU A 210 -9.25 -23.98 -9.85
C LEU A 210 -10.63 -24.18 -10.46
N GLU A 211 -10.75 -23.80 -11.74
CA GLU A 211 -11.97 -23.95 -12.50
C GLU A 211 -12.03 -25.32 -13.17
N ARG A 212 -13.21 -25.96 -13.21
CA ARG A 212 -13.49 -27.22 -13.94
C ARG A 212 -12.55 -28.36 -13.57
N ALA A 213 -12.10 -28.38 -12.33
CA ALA A 213 -11.23 -29.43 -11.83
C ALA A 213 -12.04 -30.40 -10.96
N ASP A 214 -12.01 -31.68 -11.31
CA ASP A 214 -12.55 -32.71 -10.44
C ASP A 214 -11.68 -32.88 -9.18
N PRO A 215 -12.19 -33.51 -8.11
CA PRO A 215 -11.46 -33.66 -6.86
C PRO A 215 -10.07 -34.31 -7.03
N HIS A 216 -9.94 -35.28 -7.91
CA HIS A 216 -8.67 -35.97 -8.15
C HIS A 216 -7.65 -35.04 -8.83
N ALA A 217 -8.07 -34.25 -9.82
CA ALA A 217 -7.22 -33.25 -10.45
C ALA A 217 -6.79 -32.15 -9.47
N ILE A 218 -7.67 -31.74 -8.56
CA ILE A 218 -7.36 -30.77 -7.50
C ILE A 218 -6.29 -31.34 -6.57
N ASP A 219 -6.46 -32.56 -6.08
CA ASP A 219 -5.47 -33.22 -5.21
C ASP A 219 -4.11 -33.36 -5.89
N GLN A 220 -4.08 -33.73 -7.18
CA GLN A 220 -2.83 -33.81 -7.96
C GLN A 220 -2.14 -32.43 -8.07
N ILE A 221 -2.89 -31.37 -8.32
CA ILE A 221 -2.32 -30.02 -8.43
C ILE A 221 -1.72 -29.60 -7.08
N VAL A 222 -2.49 -29.78 -5.99
CA VAL A 222 -2.06 -29.39 -4.63
C VAL A 222 -0.85 -30.22 -4.19
N THR A 223 -0.87 -31.55 -4.38
CA THR A 223 0.27 -32.43 -4.06
C THR A 223 1.51 -31.99 -4.84
N ARG A 224 1.38 -31.74 -6.14
CA ARG A 224 2.52 -31.28 -6.97
C ARG A 224 3.08 -29.92 -6.53
N ILE A 225 2.23 -29.04 -6.01
CA ILE A 225 2.68 -27.77 -5.42
C ILE A 225 3.44 -28.05 -4.12
N LEU A 226 2.86 -28.82 -3.20
CA LEU A 226 3.45 -29.07 -1.89
C LEU A 226 4.73 -29.92 -1.94
N ASP A 227 4.88 -30.78 -2.95
CA ASP A 227 6.05 -31.63 -3.17
C ASP A 227 7.19 -30.89 -3.92
N ASP A 228 6.99 -29.63 -4.32
CA ASP A 228 8.06 -28.85 -4.98
C ASP A 228 9.20 -28.55 -3.98
N PRO A 229 10.40 -29.13 -4.17
CA PRO A 229 11.51 -28.97 -3.22
C PRO A 229 12.05 -27.54 -3.12
N GLY A 230 11.68 -26.68 -4.06
CA GLY A 230 12.03 -25.25 -4.03
C GLY A 230 10.98 -24.39 -3.36
N LEU A 231 9.84 -24.96 -2.94
CA LEU A 231 8.81 -24.22 -2.23
C LEU A 231 9.21 -24.02 -0.77
N PRO A 232 9.02 -22.84 -0.18
CA PRO A 232 9.11 -22.66 1.27
C PRO A 232 8.00 -23.44 1.99
N SER A 233 8.19 -23.74 3.28
CA SER A 233 7.14 -24.38 4.08
C SER A 233 5.86 -23.57 4.00
N VAL A 234 4.74 -24.25 3.74
CA VAL A 234 3.45 -23.62 3.52
C VAL A 234 2.34 -24.51 4.13
N SER A 235 1.39 -23.87 4.78
CA SER A 235 0.12 -24.49 5.18
C SER A 235 -0.93 -24.26 4.10
N CYS A 236 -1.73 -25.27 3.80
CA CYS A 236 -2.67 -25.25 2.67
C CYS A 236 -4.05 -25.73 3.09
N GLY A 237 -5.10 -25.09 2.58
CA GLY A 237 -6.50 -25.50 2.74
C GLY A 237 -7.25 -25.48 1.43
N VAL A 238 -7.98 -26.57 1.13
CA VAL A 238 -8.74 -26.71 -0.11
C VAL A 238 -10.24 -26.76 0.20
N GLN A 239 -11.02 -25.95 -0.49
CA GLN A 239 -12.49 -26.00 -0.43
C GLN A 239 -13.05 -26.18 -1.83
N VAL A 240 -13.81 -27.26 -2.03
CA VAL A 240 -14.46 -27.57 -3.31
C VAL A 240 -15.96 -27.27 -3.23
N PHE A 241 -16.51 -26.75 -4.32
CA PHE A 241 -17.91 -26.38 -4.48
C PHE A 241 -18.48 -27.06 -5.74
N HIS A 242 -19.63 -27.75 -5.62
CA HIS A 242 -20.25 -28.47 -6.72
C HIS A 242 -21.73 -28.12 -6.95
N ALA A 243 -22.51 -28.01 -5.88
CA ALA A 243 -23.96 -27.79 -5.97
C ALA A 243 -24.37 -26.41 -5.43
N THR A 244 -23.57 -25.86 -4.55
CA THR A 244 -23.82 -24.55 -3.93
C THR A 244 -22.59 -23.69 -4.06
N TYR A 245 -22.77 -22.48 -4.57
CA TYR A 245 -21.68 -21.52 -4.81
C TYR A 245 -21.91 -20.26 -3.96
N PRO A 246 -21.44 -20.24 -2.72
CA PRO A 246 -21.61 -19.09 -1.83
C PRO A 246 -20.86 -17.86 -2.36
N PRO A 247 -21.07 -16.66 -1.78
CA PRO A 247 -20.33 -15.47 -2.18
C PRO A 247 -18.82 -15.67 -2.08
N PRO A 248 -18.01 -14.99 -2.93
CA PRO A 248 -16.55 -15.17 -3.01
C PRO A 248 -15.82 -15.08 -1.66
N HIS A 249 -16.22 -14.14 -0.79
CA HIS A 249 -15.61 -14.01 0.54
C HIS A 249 -15.89 -15.21 1.45
N ALA A 250 -17.06 -15.84 1.33
CA ALA A 250 -17.39 -17.06 2.09
C ALA A 250 -16.65 -18.28 1.53
N MET A 251 -16.38 -18.32 0.21
CA MET A 251 -15.55 -19.36 -0.42
C MET A 251 -14.12 -19.29 0.10
N LEU A 252 -13.51 -18.10 0.13
CA LEU A 252 -12.18 -17.88 0.69
C LEU A 252 -12.12 -18.23 2.17
N ALA A 253 -13.09 -17.78 2.97
CA ALA A 253 -13.16 -18.11 4.39
C ALA A 253 -13.32 -19.61 4.68
N GLY A 254 -13.95 -20.37 3.77
CA GLY A 254 -14.04 -21.82 3.84
C GLY A 254 -12.69 -22.50 3.65
N ALA A 255 -11.92 -22.06 2.66
CA ALA A 255 -10.58 -22.57 2.39
C ALA A 255 -9.58 -22.16 3.49
N ASP A 256 -9.65 -20.93 3.99
CA ASP A 256 -8.86 -20.42 5.11
C ASP A 256 -9.05 -21.28 6.39
N ARG A 257 -10.29 -21.58 6.77
CA ARG A 257 -10.56 -22.47 7.92
C ARG A 257 -9.86 -23.82 7.78
N ARG A 258 -9.91 -24.44 6.59
CA ARG A 258 -9.23 -25.72 6.34
C ARG A 258 -7.72 -25.61 6.40
N MET A 259 -7.15 -24.52 5.89
CA MET A 259 -5.72 -24.22 6.01
C MET A 259 -5.34 -24.09 7.49
N TYR A 260 -6.14 -23.39 8.29
CA TYR A 260 -5.88 -23.24 9.72
C TYR A 260 -5.96 -24.58 10.49
N GLU A 261 -6.89 -25.46 10.11
CA GLU A 261 -7.00 -26.83 10.66
C GLU A 261 -5.74 -27.65 10.33
N ASP A 262 -5.25 -27.62 9.08
CA ASP A 262 -4.01 -28.25 8.65
C ASP A 262 -2.80 -27.71 9.44
N LYS A 263 -2.70 -26.38 9.56
CA LYS A 263 -1.63 -25.71 10.32
C LYS A 263 -1.62 -26.12 11.80
N ARG A 264 -2.79 -26.26 12.40
CA ARG A 264 -2.90 -26.76 13.79
C ARG A 264 -2.49 -28.22 13.90
N ALA A 265 -2.95 -29.09 13.01
CA ALA A 265 -2.62 -30.51 13.01
C ALA A 265 -1.11 -30.74 12.94
N ARG A 266 -0.40 -29.99 12.10
CA ARG A 266 1.07 -30.04 11.99
C ARG A 266 1.80 -29.55 13.23
N ARG A 267 1.26 -28.56 13.97
CA ARG A 267 1.86 -28.04 15.21
C ARG A 267 1.72 -28.96 16.41
N PHE A 268 0.67 -29.79 16.45
CA PHE A 268 0.36 -30.67 17.58
C PHE A 268 0.61 -32.14 17.27
N GLY A 269 0.97 -32.50 16.06
CA GLY A 269 1.23 -33.88 15.60
C GLY A 269 2.72 -34.23 15.38
N GLY A 270 3.63 -33.30 15.75
CA GLY A 270 5.10 -33.46 15.71
C GLY A 270 5.68 -33.46 17.17
#